data_c855f477c42abf0c4da5b7aa31e7617b
#
_entry.id   c855f477c42abf0c4da5b7aa31e7617b
#
_cell.length_a   1.000
_cell.length_b   1.000
_cell.length_c   1.000
_cell.angle_alpha   90.00
_cell.angle_beta   90.00
_cell.angle_gamma   90.00
#
_symmetry.space_group_name_H-M   'P 1'
#
loop_
_entity.id
_entity.type
_entity.pdbx_description
1 polymer ?
#
loop_
_entity_poly.entity_id
_entity_poly.type
_entity_poly.pdbx_seq_one_letter_code
_entity_poly.pdbx_strand_id
1 'polypeptide(L)'
;LAKRKLQRFNEIGTFNNVKQLEEGKQFKGEWASSFFKNQNPIVLELACGKGEYSVNLAKKFPHKNFIGIDYKGNRLWVGAKMAIDQNIDNVGFLRIQIQNLLDYFAPNEIDEIWITFPDPQAQSPLERKRLTNLTFLGKYKEALKEGGILNLKTDNDGFYEYTLEKVEELKLTILENSTDVYQDYPIDEILAIKTHYEQIYLQKGKNINYLKFKFNG
;
A
#
# COMPACT_ATOMS: atom_id res chain seq x y z
N LEU A 1 -20.78 -3.69 18.13
CA LEU A 1 -19.80 -3.18 17.13
C LEU A 1 -18.89 -2.09 17.72
N ALA A 2 -19.42 -1.08 18.41
CA ALA A 2 -18.63 0.03 18.98
C ALA A 2 -17.61 -0.44 20.03
N LYS A 3 -17.99 -1.32 20.97
CA LYS A 3 -17.11 -1.86 22.02
C LYS A 3 -15.91 -2.62 21.45
N ARG A 4 -16.11 -3.46 20.41
CA ARG A 4 -15.03 -4.20 19.73
C ARG A 4 -14.09 -3.27 18.98
N LYS A 5 -14.60 -2.18 18.39
CA LYS A 5 -13.78 -1.18 17.69
C LYS A 5 -12.88 -0.42 18.66
N LEU A 6 -13.40 -0.04 19.82
CA LEU A 6 -12.63 0.64 20.88
C LEU A 6 -11.56 -0.29 21.47
N GLN A 7 -11.91 -1.54 21.73
CA GLN A 7 -10.95 -2.54 22.20
C GLN A 7 -9.76 -2.69 21.24
N ARG A 8 -10.02 -2.88 19.94
CA ARG A 8 -8.97 -2.97 18.92
C ARG A 8 -8.10 -1.72 18.82
N PHE A 9 -8.74 -0.55 19.00
CA PHE A 9 -8.02 0.72 18.96
C PHE A 9 -7.06 0.86 20.15
N ASN A 10 -7.43 0.40 21.33
CA ASN A 10 -6.57 0.42 22.51
C ASN A 10 -5.46 -0.64 22.40
N GLU A 11 -5.80 -1.84 21.93
CA GLU A 11 -4.88 -2.96 21.82
C GLU A 11 -3.79 -2.74 20.77
N ILE A 12 -4.08 -2.04 19.65
CA ILE A 12 -3.10 -1.83 18.57
C ILE A 12 -1.83 -1.10 19.04
N GLY A 13 -1.95 -0.25 20.07
CA GLY A 13 -0.81 0.45 20.67
C GLY A 13 0.17 -0.47 21.40
N THR A 14 -0.20 -1.71 21.69
CA THR A 14 0.67 -2.70 22.36
C THR A 14 1.41 -3.61 21.36
N PHE A 15 1.13 -3.49 20.07
CA PHE A 15 1.70 -4.36 19.05
C PHE A 15 3.08 -3.83 18.60
N ASN A 16 4.12 -4.64 18.76
CA ASN A 16 5.49 -4.27 18.37
C ASN A 16 5.65 -4.03 16.87
N ASN A 17 4.85 -4.69 16.04
CA ASN A 17 4.83 -4.52 14.59
C ASN A 17 3.96 -3.36 14.10
N VAL A 18 3.46 -2.49 15.01
CA VAL A 18 2.72 -1.28 14.66
C VAL A 18 3.43 -0.06 15.19
N LYS A 19 3.56 0.96 14.36
CA LYS A 19 4.01 2.31 14.77
C LYS A 19 2.93 3.35 14.46
N GLN A 20 2.79 4.33 15.33
CA GLN A 20 1.74 5.33 15.23
C GLN A 20 2.33 6.73 15.38
N LEU A 21 1.87 7.66 14.56
CA LEU A 21 2.19 9.08 14.70
C LEU A 21 3.69 9.31 15.02
N GLU A 22 4.02 10.01 16.11
CA GLU A 22 5.38 10.38 16.45
C GLU A 22 6.35 9.18 16.58
N GLU A 23 5.87 8.02 17.01
CA GLU A 23 6.70 6.81 17.07
C GLU A 23 7.22 6.37 15.69
N GLY A 24 6.44 6.59 14.62
CA GLY A 24 6.86 6.23 13.27
C GLY A 24 7.97 7.15 12.73
N LYS A 25 8.00 8.41 13.15
CA LYS A 25 8.99 9.39 12.64
C LYS A 25 10.44 9.06 13.00
N GLN A 26 10.64 8.39 14.13
CA GLN A 26 11.99 7.99 14.57
C GLN A 26 12.67 6.95 13.67
N PHE A 27 11.90 6.28 12.80
CA PHE A 27 12.42 5.29 11.86
C PHE A 27 12.71 5.88 10.47
N LYS A 28 12.49 7.19 10.26
CA LYS A 28 12.73 7.85 8.96
C LYS A 28 14.18 7.68 8.53
N GLY A 29 14.39 7.05 7.36
CA GLY A 29 15.70 6.70 6.82
C GLY A 29 16.30 5.41 7.39
N GLU A 30 15.62 4.77 8.36
CA GLU A 30 16.15 3.62 9.09
C GLU A 30 15.12 2.48 9.27
N TRP A 31 14.07 2.45 8.44
CA TRP A 31 13.05 1.40 8.56
C TRP A 31 13.64 -0.01 8.45
N ALA A 32 14.53 -0.24 7.48
CA ALA A 32 15.15 -1.55 7.32
C ALA A 32 16.07 -1.89 8.50
N SER A 33 16.98 -0.98 8.88
CA SER A 33 18.01 -1.22 9.90
C SER A 33 17.46 -1.22 11.33
N SER A 34 16.61 -0.24 11.67
CA SER A 34 16.18 -0.01 13.05
C SER A 34 14.85 -0.67 13.39
N PHE A 35 13.88 -0.73 12.45
CA PHE A 35 12.61 -1.39 12.69
C PHE A 35 12.66 -2.89 12.35
N PHE A 36 13.05 -3.25 11.11
CA PHE A 36 13.14 -4.64 10.67
C PHE A 36 14.45 -5.33 11.03
N LYS A 37 15.48 -4.57 11.43
CA LYS A 37 16.83 -5.06 11.83
C LYS A 37 17.51 -5.87 10.73
N ASN A 38 17.35 -5.44 9.49
CA ASN A 38 17.97 -6.03 8.30
C ASN A 38 18.28 -4.94 7.25
N GLN A 39 18.62 -5.32 6.03
CA GLN A 39 18.87 -4.41 4.90
C GLN A 39 18.00 -4.76 3.68
N ASN A 40 16.90 -5.48 3.89
CA ASN A 40 16.03 -5.89 2.81
C ASN A 40 15.28 -4.69 2.20
N PRO A 41 14.92 -4.76 0.91
CA PRO A 41 14.11 -3.75 0.24
C PRO A 41 12.79 -3.49 0.96
N ILE A 42 12.34 -2.23 0.96
CA ILE A 42 11.09 -1.81 1.60
C ILE A 42 9.99 -1.64 0.57
N VAL A 43 8.88 -2.31 0.79
CA VAL A 43 7.66 -2.23 -0.01
C VAL A 43 6.53 -1.64 0.83
N LEU A 44 5.87 -0.60 0.33
CA LEU A 44 4.71 0.01 0.98
C LEU A 44 3.40 -0.47 0.36
N GLU A 45 2.38 -0.73 1.18
CA GLU A 45 1.00 -0.76 0.75
C GLU A 45 0.26 0.45 1.31
N LEU A 46 -0.18 1.37 0.44
CA LEU A 46 -0.89 2.58 0.83
C LEU A 46 -2.39 2.33 0.90
N ALA A 47 -3.05 2.86 1.94
CA ALA A 47 -4.45 2.59 2.27
C ALA A 47 -4.76 1.10 2.44
N CYS A 48 -3.84 0.37 3.07
CA CYS A 48 -3.86 -1.10 3.18
C CYS A 48 -5.11 -1.67 3.91
N GLY A 49 -5.91 -0.83 4.54
CA GLY A 49 -7.13 -1.24 5.23
C GLY A 49 -6.86 -2.28 6.32
N LYS A 50 -7.21 -3.55 6.05
CA LYS A 50 -6.94 -4.67 6.97
C LYS A 50 -5.54 -5.28 6.82
N GLY A 51 -4.73 -4.81 5.88
CA GLY A 51 -3.36 -5.28 5.66
C GLY A 51 -3.24 -6.70 5.12
N GLU A 52 -4.31 -7.24 4.54
CA GLU A 52 -4.32 -8.62 4.02
C GLU A 52 -3.30 -8.81 2.89
N TYR A 53 -3.17 -7.80 2.03
CA TYR A 53 -2.22 -7.84 0.90
C TYR A 53 -0.78 -7.77 1.41
N SER A 54 -0.46 -6.82 2.29
CA SER A 54 0.86 -6.69 2.93
C SER A 54 1.30 -7.98 3.62
N VAL A 55 0.41 -8.62 4.41
CA VAL A 55 0.73 -9.86 5.12
C VAL A 55 0.99 -11.02 4.15
N ASN A 56 0.18 -11.14 3.10
CA ASN A 56 0.35 -12.23 2.13
C ASN A 56 1.60 -12.03 1.25
N LEU A 57 1.92 -10.79 0.88
CA LEU A 57 3.20 -10.48 0.22
C LEU A 57 4.40 -10.82 1.12
N ALA A 58 4.33 -10.48 2.40
CA ALA A 58 5.41 -10.76 3.34
C ALA A 58 5.69 -12.25 3.49
N LYS A 59 4.64 -13.08 3.53
CA LYS A 59 4.79 -14.55 3.53
C LYS A 59 5.50 -15.07 2.30
N LYS A 60 5.20 -14.48 1.15
CA LYS A 60 5.70 -14.94 -0.14
C LYS A 60 7.13 -14.49 -0.40
N PHE A 61 7.51 -13.31 0.13
CA PHE A 61 8.80 -12.68 -0.10
C PHE A 61 9.55 -12.41 1.21
N PRO A 62 10.11 -13.43 1.85
CA PRO A 62 10.79 -13.27 3.15
C PRO A 62 12.06 -12.39 3.09
N HIS A 63 12.57 -12.12 1.89
CA HIS A 63 13.72 -11.25 1.64
C HIS A 63 13.35 -9.79 1.32
N LYS A 64 12.08 -9.41 1.48
CA LYS A 64 11.59 -8.03 1.42
C LYS A 64 10.90 -7.65 2.71
N ASN A 65 10.91 -6.39 3.06
CA ASN A 65 10.17 -5.80 4.18
C ASN A 65 8.90 -5.13 3.66
N PHE A 66 7.78 -5.31 4.34
CA PHE A 66 6.49 -4.74 3.96
C PHE A 66 5.96 -3.81 5.05
N ILE A 67 5.45 -2.64 4.65
CA ILE A 67 4.81 -1.70 5.57
C ILE A 67 3.42 -1.35 5.03
N GLY A 68 2.37 -1.80 5.74
CA GLY A 68 0.99 -1.41 5.45
C GLY A 68 0.65 -0.08 6.12
N ILE A 69 0.16 0.89 5.34
CA ILE A 69 -0.19 2.24 5.80
C ILE A 69 -1.69 2.47 5.72
N ASP A 70 -2.31 2.82 6.85
CA ASP A 70 -3.69 3.32 6.92
C ASP A 70 -3.84 4.20 8.17
N TYR A 71 -4.82 5.10 8.19
CA TYR A 71 -5.10 5.91 9.38
C TYR A 71 -6.11 5.27 10.34
N LYS A 72 -6.85 4.23 9.88
CA LYS A 72 -7.88 3.55 10.65
C LYS A 72 -7.31 2.42 11.50
N GLY A 73 -6.87 2.71 12.71
CA GLY A 73 -6.23 1.75 13.61
C GLY A 73 -7.01 0.45 13.82
N ASN A 74 -8.35 0.50 13.87
CA ASN A 74 -9.16 -0.71 14.00
C ASN A 74 -9.13 -1.65 12.77
N ARG A 75 -8.72 -1.15 11.60
CA ARG A 75 -8.47 -1.95 10.40
C ARG A 75 -7.07 -2.52 10.45
N LEU A 76 -6.05 -1.68 10.67
CA LEU A 76 -4.66 -2.10 10.82
C LEU A 76 -4.48 -3.20 11.87
N TRP A 77 -5.26 -3.15 12.94
CA TRP A 77 -5.26 -4.19 13.99
C TRP A 77 -5.40 -5.60 13.40
N VAL A 78 -6.20 -5.78 12.35
CA VAL A 78 -6.47 -7.11 11.77
C VAL A 78 -5.19 -7.69 11.14
N GLY A 79 -4.51 -6.92 10.29
CA GLY A 79 -3.27 -7.35 9.65
C GLY A 79 -2.13 -7.51 10.65
N ALA A 80 -1.99 -6.56 11.58
CA ALA A 80 -0.98 -6.61 12.62
C ALA A 80 -1.13 -7.85 13.50
N LYS A 81 -2.35 -8.15 13.95
CA LYS A 81 -2.65 -9.35 14.73
C LYS A 81 -2.40 -10.63 13.93
N MET A 82 -2.81 -10.65 12.65
CA MET A 82 -2.56 -11.79 11.76
C MET A 82 -1.06 -12.07 11.59
N ALA A 83 -0.25 -11.03 11.42
CA ALA A 83 1.19 -11.17 11.32
C ALA A 83 1.82 -11.74 12.60
N ILE A 84 1.40 -11.24 13.78
CA ILE A 84 1.85 -11.75 15.07
C ILE A 84 1.47 -13.22 15.25
N ASP A 85 0.20 -13.57 15.02
CA ASP A 85 -0.31 -14.95 15.22
C ASP A 85 0.36 -15.98 14.28
N GLN A 86 0.91 -15.52 13.16
CA GLN A 86 1.56 -16.35 12.15
C GLN A 86 3.09 -16.23 12.16
N ASN A 87 3.67 -15.48 13.12
CA ASN A 87 5.11 -15.24 13.25
C ASN A 87 5.75 -14.69 11.95
N ILE A 88 5.13 -13.67 11.35
CA ILE A 88 5.61 -13.01 10.12
C ILE A 88 6.34 -11.73 10.54
N ASP A 89 7.68 -11.76 10.51
CA ASP A 89 8.52 -10.70 11.07
C ASP A 89 8.87 -9.60 10.06
N ASN A 90 8.70 -9.85 8.78
CA ASN A 90 9.01 -8.92 7.69
C ASN A 90 7.82 -8.06 7.26
N VAL A 91 6.80 -7.91 8.12
CA VAL A 91 5.69 -6.98 7.91
C VAL A 91 5.42 -6.13 9.14
N GLY A 92 5.33 -4.83 8.92
CA GLY A 92 4.94 -3.84 9.91
C GLY A 92 3.76 -2.99 9.44
N PHE A 93 3.19 -2.21 10.36
CA PHE A 93 2.07 -1.32 10.05
C PHE A 93 2.35 0.07 10.60
N LEU A 94 2.04 1.08 9.77
CA LEU A 94 2.21 2.47 10.13
C LEU A 94 0.87 3.20 10.09
N ARG A 95 0.41 3.68 11.27
CA ARG A 95 -0.86 4.40 11.38
C ARG A 95 -0.65 5.89 11.20
N ILE A 96 -0.82 6.36 9.96
CA ILE A 96 -0.68 7.76 9.57
C ILE A 96 -1.68 8.16 8.49
N GLN A 97 -1.79 9.45 8.22
CA GLN A 97 -2.39 9.96 6.99
C GLN A 97 -1.33 9.96 5.89
N ILE A 98 -1.64 9.34 4.74
CA ILE A 98 -0.69 9.16 3.61
C ILE A 98 -0.15 10.50 3.09
N GLN A 99 -0.89 11.58 3.22
CA GLN A 99 -0.45 12.92 2.85
C GLN A 99 0.83 13.38 3.59
N ASN A 100 1.12 12.76 4.74
CA ASN A 100 2.30 13.05 5.57
C ASN A 100 3.44 12.04 5.36
N LEU A 101 3.43 11.29 4.25
CA LEU A 101 4.38 10.20 3.98
C LEU A 101 5.84 10.62 4.20
N LEU A 102 6.22 11.81 3.73
CA LEU A 102 7.58 12.31 3.81
C LEU A 102 8.05 12.71 5.22
N ASP A 103 7.14 12.76 6.20
CA ASP A 103 7.52 12.90 7.61
C ASP A 103 8.09 11.60 8.18
N TYR A 104 7.80 10.45 7.52
CA TYR A 104 8.09 9.11 8.01
C TYR A 104 9.09 8.33 7.16
N PHE A 105 9.28 8.75 5.91
CA PHE A 105 10.24 8.13 5.00
C PHE A 105 11.19 9.18 4.44
N ALA A 106 12.46 8.83 4.40
CA ALA A 106 13.50 9.66 3.80
C ALA A 106 13.44 9.56 2.25
N PRO A 107 14.04 10.53 1.54
CA PRO A 107 14.24 10.38 0.11
C PRO A 107 14.99 9.08 -0.23
N ASN A 108 14.58 8.41 -1.29
CA ASN A 108 15.17 7.16 -1.78
C ASN A 108 15.21 6.00 -0.76
N GLU A 109 14.24 5.94 0.16
CA GLU A 109 14.16 4.85 1.15
C GLU A 109 13.32 3.66 0.68
N ILE A 110 12.35 3.89 -0.21
CA ILE A 110 11.33 2.93 -0.60
C ILE A 110 11.68 2.32 -1.96
N ASP A 111 11.56 1.00 -2.09
CA ASP A 111 11.82 0.28 -3.34
C ASP A 111 10.57 0.15 -4.21
N GLU A 112 9.38 -0.04 -3.59
CA GLU A 112 8.15 -0.35 -4.31
C GLU A 112 6.92 0.15 -3.52
N ILE A 113 5.89 0.61 -4.22
CA ILE A 113 4.61 1.02 -3.64
C ILE A 113 3.46 0.23 -4.28
N TRP A 114 2.55 -0.26 -3.45
CA TRP A 114 1.27 -0.84 -3.83
C TRP A 114 0.11 0.04 -3.38
N ILE A 115 -0.87 0.22 -4.25
CA ILE A 115 -2.17 0.83 -3.96
C ILE A 115 -3.23 -0.19 -4.37
N THR A 116 -3.89 -0.82 -3.38
CA THR A 116 -4.85 -1.88 -3.63
C THR A 116 -6.24 -1.46 -3.17
N PHE A 117 -7.17 -1.35 -4.12
CA PHE A 117 -8.58 -1.00 -3.90
C PHE A 117 -8.79 0.23 -3.01
N PRO A 118 -8.13 1.36 -3.32
CA PRO A 118 -8.32 2.60 -2.58
C PRO A 118 -9.74 3.15 -2.80
N ASP A 119 -10.16 4.06 -1.93
CA ASP A 119 -11.37 4.86 -2.20
C ASP A 119 -11.14 5.70 -3.46
N PRO A 120 -11.92 5.50 -4.54
CA PRO A 120 -11.68 6.15 -5.83
C PRO A 120 -11.93 7.66 -5.81
N GLN A 121 -12.58 8.19 -4.76
CA GLN A 121 -12.91 9.62 -4.63
C GLN A 121 -13.54 10.17 -5.93
N ALA A 122 -14.60 9.50 -6.39
CA ALA A 122 -15.18 9.70 -7.73
C ALA A 122 -15.70 11.13 -7.99
N GLN A 123 -16.09 11.86 -6.95
CA GLN A 123 -16.60 13.23 -7.07
C GLN A 123 -15.46 14.22 -7.35
N SER A 124 -15.64 15.12 -8.31
CA SER A 124 -14.65 16.12 -8.73
C SER A 124 -14.04 16.94 -7.57
N PRO A 125 -14.80 17.44 -6.57
CA PRO A 125 -14.21 18.15 -5.43
C PRO A 125 -13.27 17.32 -4.57
N LEU A 126 -13.31 15.98 -4.71
CA LEU A 126 -12.50 15.03 -3.96
C LEU A 126 -11.24 14.59 -4.70
N GLU A 127 -10.99 15.07 -5.92
CA GLU A 127 -9.82 14.70 -6.73
C GLU A 127 -8.51 14.85 -5.96
N ARG A 128 -8.37 15.92 -5.16
CA ARG A 128 -7.20 16.15 -4.29
C ARG A 128 -6.95 15.04 -3.27
N LYS A 129 -7.90 14.13 -3.04
CA LYS A 129 -7.78 12.98 -2.15
C LYS A 129 -7.44 11.68 -2.87
N ARG A 130 -7.47 11.67 -4.21
CA ARG A 130 -7.08 10.50 -5.00
C ARG A 130 -5.61 10.21 -4.78
N LEU A 131 -5.27 8.98 -4.43
CA LEU A 131 -3.90 8.59 -4.08
C LEU A 131 -2.93 8.62 -5.27
N THR A 132 -3.41 8.85 -6.48
CA THR A 132 -2.61 8.97 -7.70
C THR A 132 -2.68 10.38 -8.31
N ASN A 133 -3.12 11.41 -7.55
CA ASN A 133 -3.02 12.78 -8.03
C ASN A 133 -1.55 13.24 -8.04
N LEU A 134 -1.27 14.33 -8.76
CA LEU A 134 0.09 14.84 -8.94
C LEU A 134 0.84 15.14 -7.63
N THR A 135 0.13 15.63 -6.60
CA THR A 135 0.72 15.91 -5.30
C THR A 135 1.21 14.64 -4.60
N PHE A 136 0.40 13.57 -4.64
CA PHE A 136 0.80 12.28 -4.09
C PHE A 136 1.90 11.63 -4.92
N LEU A 137 1.79 11.62 -6.25
CA LEU A 137 2.83 11.08 -7.13
C LEU A 137 4.18 11.78 -6.93
N GLY A 138 4.18 13.12 -6.72
CA GLY A 138 5.40 13.86 -6.37
C GLY A 138 6.05 13.38 -5.07
N LYS A 139 5.25 13.13 -4.01
CA LYS A 139 5.75 12.58 -2.75
C LYS A 139 6.28 11.15 -2.90
N TYR A 140 5.62 10.34 -3.72
CA TYR A 140 6.09 8.98 -3.98
C TYR A 140 7.41 8.98 -4.74
N LYS A 141 7.57 9.87 -5.74
CA LYS A 141 8.84 10.06 -6.45
C LYS A 141 9.98 10.39 -5.50
N GLU A 142 9.75 11.26 -4.50
CA GLU A 142 10.77 11.64 -3.52
C GLU A 142 11.15 10.48 -2.58
N ALA A 143 10.16 9.71 -2.11
CA ALA A 143 10.38 8.60 -1.19
C ALA A 143 10.95 7.35 -1.88
N LEU A 144 10.62 7.13 -3.15
CA LEU A 144 11.08 5.99 -3.94
C LEU A 144 12.55 6.14 -4.35
N LYS A 145 13.27 5.03 -4.36
CA LYS A 145 14.58 4.93 -5.01
C LYS A 145 14.47 5.20 -6.50
N GLU A 146 15.60 5.53 -7.12
CA GLU A 146 15.67 5.67 -8.57
C GLU A 146 15.15 4.40 -9.27
N GLY A 147 14.24 4.58 -10.23
CA GLY A 147 13.54 3.45 -10.87
C GLY A 147 12.53 2.72 -10.02
N GLY A 148 12.17 3.27 -8.86
CA GLY A 148 11.15 2.72 -7.97
C GLY A 148 9.80 2.57 -8.66
N ILE A 149 9.06 1.54 -8.27
CA ILE A 149 7.86 1.07 -8.96
C ILE A 149 6.61 1.39 -8.14
N LEU A 150 5.53 1.79 -8.82
CA LEU A 150 4.20 1.86 -8.25
C LEU A 150 3.26 0.88 -8.97
N ASN A 151 2.51 0.12 -8.16
CA ASN A 151 1.50 -0.83 -8.60
C ASN A 151 0.11 -0.36 -8.13
N LEU A 152 -0.85 -0.30 -9.03
CA LEU A 152 -2.25 -0.02 -8.73
C LEU A 152 -3.10 -1.23 -9.10
N LYS A 153 -3.93 -1.73 -8.16
CA LYS A 153 -5.04 -2.66 -8.43
C LYS A 153 -6.35 -1.99 -8.03
N THR A 154 -7.34 -1.97 -8.91
CA THR A 154 -8.65 -1.35 -8.63
C THR A 154 -9.78 -1.98 -9.47
N ASP A 155 -10.99 -2.03 -8.90
CA ASP A 155 -12.24 -2.38 -9.59
C ASP A 155 -12.93 -1.15 -10.20
N ASN A 156 -12.35 0.04 -10.04
CA ASN A 156 -12.94 1.31 -10.47
C ASN A 156 -12.25 1.81 -11.73
N ASP A 157 -12.95 1.71 -12.86
CA ASP A 157 -12.43 2.11 -14.18
C ASP A 157 -12.08 3.60 -14.23
N GLY A 158 -12.93 4.47 -13.69
CA GLY A 158 -12.66 5.91 -13.68
C GLY A 158 -11.44 6.31 -12.85
N PHE A 159 -11.10 5.57 -11.78
CA PHE A 159 -9.87 5.79 -11.02
C PHE A 159 -8.65 5.25 -11.76
N TYR A 160 -8.80 4.13 -12.45
CA TYR A 160 -7.77 3.57 -13.31
C TYR A 160 -7.43 4.52 -14.47
N GLU A 161 -8.43 4.97 -15.23
CA GLU A 161 -8.27 5.93 -16.34
C GLU A 161 -7.62 7.24 -15.86
N TYR A 162 -8.12 7.80 -14.75
CA TYR A 162 -7.51 8.97 -14.12
C TYR A 162 -6.03 8.76 -13.80
N THR A 163 -5.68 7.58 -13.26
CA THR A 163 -4.28 7.29 -12.94
C THR A 163 -3.43 7.19 -14.20
N LEU A 164 -3.95 6.55 -15.25
CA LEU A 164 -3.28 6.45 -16.54
C LEU A 164 -3.02 7.83 -17.15
N GLU A 165 -4.01 8.74 -17.13
CA GLU A 165 -3.83 10.14 -17.55
C GLU A 165 -2.67 10.82 -16.79
N LYS A 166 -2.58 10.63 -15.46
CA LYS A 166 -1.50 11.23 -14.65
C LYS A 166 -0.14 10.62 -14.94
N VAL A 167 -0.07 9.34 -15.22
CA VAL A 167 1.15 8.65 -15.66
C VAL A 167 1.63 9.19 -17.00
N GLU A 168 0.74 9.41 -17.95
CA GLU A 168 1.04 10.01 -19.26
C GLU A 168 1.44 11.49 -19.13
N GLU A 169 0.71 12.30 -18.33
CA GLU A 169 1.03 13.70 -18.06
C GLU A 169 2.46 13.87 -17.51
N LEU A 170 2.87 13.00 -16.60
CA LEU A 170 4.22 13.00 -16.03
C LEU A 170 5.26 12.25 -16.88
N LYS A 171 4.86 11.69 -18.02
CA LYS A 171 5.71 10.87 -18.91
C LYS A 171 6.42 9.73 -18.18
N LEU A 172 5.73 9.10 -17.21
CA LEU A 172 6.25 7.95 -16.47
C LEU A 172 6.27 6.72 -17.38
N THR A 173 7.17 5.76 -17.09
CA THR A 173 7.29 4.55 -17.88
C THR A 173 6.29 3.49 -17.42
N ILE A 174 5.30 3.18 -18.25
CA ILE A 174 4.37 2.06 -18.01
C ILE A 174 5.13 0.75 -18.24
N LEU A 175 5.08 -0.14 -17.26
CA LEU A 175 5.70 -1.47 -17.31
C LEU A 175 4.66 -2.55 -17.62
N GLU A 176 3.50 -2.47 -17.00
CA GLU A 176 2.38 -3.40 -17.18
C GLU A 176 1.06 -2.64 -17.10
N ASN A 177 0.09 -3.04 -17.91
CA ASN A 177 -1.21 -2.40 -18.00
C ASN A 177 -2.27 -3.44 -18.39
N SER A 178 -3.36 -3.53 -17.63
CA SER A 178 -4.46 -4.46 -17.86
C SER A 178 -5.78 -3.91 -17.36
N THR A 179 -6.86 -4.17 -18.09
CA THR A 179 -8.25 -3.91 -17.66
C THR A 179 -8.94 -5.19 -17.14
N ASP A 180 -8.26 -6.34 -17.21
CA ASP A 180 -8.68 -7.59 -16.58
C ASP A 180 -7.45 -8.41 -16.16
N VAL A 181 -6.94 -8.13 -14.98
CA VAL A 181 -5.70 -8.73 -14.47
C VAL A 181 -5.74 -10.27 -14.44
N TYR A 182 -6.89 -10.88 -14.27
CA TYR A 182 -7.01 -12.34 -14.19
C TYR A 182 -7.08 -13.01 -15.55
N GLN A 183 -7.51 -12.29 -16.57
CA GLN A 183 -7.44 -12.77 -17.95
C GLN A 183 -6.03 -12.62 -18.51
N ASP A 184 -5.39 -11.46 -18.26
CA ASP A 184 -4.10 -11.12 -18.85
C ASP A 184 -2.91 -11.76 -18.12
N TYR A 185 -3.03 -11.96 -16.79
CA TYR A 185 -1.98 -12.52 -15.92
C TYR A 185 -2.49 -13.73 -15.09
N PRO A 186 -2.98 -14.80 -15.72
CA PRO A 186 -3.65 -15.90 -15.03
C PRO A 186 -2.75 -16.71 -14.08
N ILE A 187 -1.43 -16.61 -14.25
CA ILE A 187 -0.41 -17.39 -13.49
C ILE A 187 0.41 -16.50 -12.57
N ASP A 188 0.18 -15.19 -12.56
CA ASP A 188 0.96 -14.29 -11.69
C ASP A 188 0.58 -14.49 -10.21
N GLU A 189 1.55 -14.95 -9.44
CA GLU A 189 1.36 -15.30 -8.05
C GLU A 189 1.16 -14.10 -7.12
N ILE A 190 1.66 -12.91 -7.49
CA ILE A 190 1.50 -11.67 -6.72
C ILE A 190 0.09 -11.12 -6.97
N LEU A 191 -0.29 -11.05 -8.25
CA LEU A 191 -1.59 -10.54 -8.67
C LEU A 191 -2.74 -11.49 -8.24
N ALA A 192 -2.45 -12.78 -8.02
CA ALA A 192 -3.38 -13.76 -7.48
C ALA A 192 -3.69 -13.57 -5.98
N ILE A 193 -2.91 -12.77 -5.24
CA ILE A 193 -3.22 -12.42 -3.85
C ILE A 193 -4.47 -11.53 -3.85
N LYS A 194 -5.55 -12.02 -3.24
CA LYS A 194 -6.85 -11.34 -3.21
C LYS A 194 -7.12 -10.71 -1.86
N THR A 195 -7.43 -9.41 -1.87
CA THR A 195 -7.97 -8.74 -0.69
C THR A 195 -9.45 -9.11 -0.46
N HIS A 196 -9.97 -8.85 0.72
CA HIS A 196 -11.39 -9.04 1.01
C HIS A 196 -12.30 -8.23 0.05
N TYR A 197 -11.94 -7.00 -0.26
CA TYR A 197 -12.72 -6.17 -1.18
C TYR A 197 -12.65 -6.69 -2.61
N GLU A 198 -11.50 -7.16 -3.06
CA GLU A 198 -11.32 -7.75 -4.36
C GLU A 198 -12.22 -8.98 -4.58
N GLN A 199 -12.29 -9.86 -3.58
CA GLN A 199 -13.19 -11.01 -3.63
C GLN A 199 -14.66 -10.59 -3.79
N ILE A 200 -15.09 -9.54 -3.08
CA ILE A 200 -16.45 -8.99 -3.21
C ILE A 200 -16.71 -8.47 -4.64
N TYR A 201 -15.75 -7.77 -5.24
CA TYR A 201 -15.91 -7.21 -6.58
C TYR A 201 -15.90 -8.29 -7.66
N LEU A 202 -15.05 -9.29 -7.55
CA LEU A 202 -15.05 -10.46 -8.44
C LEU A 202 -16.36 -11.22 -8.37
N GLN A 203 -16.94 -11.40 -7.18
CA GLN A 203 -18.26 -12.03 -7.02
C GLN A 203 -19.39 -11.24 -7.69
N LYS A 204 -19.20 -9.92 -7.87
CA LYS A 204 -20.13 -9.04 -8.61
C LYS A 204 -19.87 -9.02 -10.11
N GLY A 205 -18.95 -9.84 -10.61
CA GLY A 205 -18.59 -9.90 -12.03
C GLY A 205 -17.79 -8.71 -12.52
N LYS A 206 -17.10 -7.97 -11.62
CA LYS A 206 -16.23 -6.86 -12.01
C LYS A 206 -14.86 -7.39 -12.40
N ASN A 207 -14.30 -6.85 -13.47
CA ASN A 207 -12.89 -6.99 -13.79
C ASN A 207 -12.04 -6.16 -12.83
N ILE A 208 -10.79 -6.55 -12.68
CA ILE A 208 -9.82 -5.83 -11.85
C ILE A 208 -8.77 -5.23 -12.77
N ASN A 209 -8.72 -3.90 -12.75
CA ASN A 209 -7.71 -3.14 -13.47
C ASN A 209 -6.37 -3.20 -12.73
N TYR A 210 -5.29 -3.27 -13.49
CA TYR A 210 -3.93 -3.25 -12.98
C TYR A 210 -3.06 -2.30 -13.80
N LEU A 211 -2.27 -1.48 -13.13
CA LEU A 211 -1.30 -0.58 -13.74
C LEU A 211 -0.01 -0.60 -12.93
N LYS A 212 1.11 -0.89 -13.60
CA LYS A 212 2.44 -0.85 -13.03
C LYS A 212 3.29 0.11 -13.82
N PHE A 213 3.90 1.05 -13.12
CA PHE A 213 4.76 2.05 -13.74
C PHE A 213 5.93 2.42 -12.85
N LYS A 214 6.97 2.98 -13.44
CA LYS A 214 8.14 3.50 -12.73
C LYS A 214 8.32 4.98 -12.95
N PHE A 215 8.88 5.64 -11.95
CA PHE A 215 9.32 7.01 -12.03
C PHE A 215 10.64 7.08 -12.81
N ASN A 216 10.68 8.01 -13.77
CA ASN A 216 11.93 8.31 -14.49
C ASN A 216 12.83 9.12 -13.55
N GLY A 217 14.14 8.86 -13.60
CA GLY A 217 15.14 9.57 -12.81
C GLY A 217 15.19 11.06 -13.13
#